data_55f6c9db93d506387d4a291afb5812a7
#
_entry.id   55f6c9db93d506387d4a291afb5812a7
#
_cell.length_a   1.000
_cell.length_b   1.000
_cell.length_c   1.000
_cell.angle_alpha   90.00
_cell.angle_beta   90.00
_cell.angle_gamma   90.00
#
_symmetry.space_group_name_H-M   'P 1'
#
loop_
_entity.id
_entity.type
_entity.pdbx_description
1 polymer ?
#
loop_
_entity_poly.entity_id
_entity_poly.type
_entity_poly.pdbx_seq_one_letter_code
_entity_poly.pdbx_strand_id
1 'polypeptide(L)'
;QCRRQRQMCIRDSISIVSKRGGSGAKAQNYVLTKPANGYTVMALTQSHLYTMARGKSNMKINDLVGIARAMDDPTFITVSSKSKYKSLDDIISASKKAPLNWGVAQIGGTEHIGLAQFAKEAGIKFKVVPFGSGAQMVQALMAGKIDATLPNVSEAANQVADGSFRALVVLAEKRLKDYPNVPSSFELGIKAKCSTTRGYACLLYTSDAADDTDS
;
A
#
# COMPACT_ATOMS: atom_id res chain seq x y z
N GLN A 1 -17.01 1.36 -42.10
CA GLN A 1 -17.85 1.32 -40.88
C GLN A 1 -17.20 0.65 -39.69
N CYS A 2 -16.44 -0.43 -39.85
CA CYS A 2 -15.74 -1.12 -38.73
C CYS A 2 -14.67 -0.29 -38.01
N ARG A 3 -13.96 0.60 -38.69
CA ARG A 3 -12.93 1.46 -38.05
C ARG A 3 -13.55 2.56 -37.16
N ARG A 4 -14.71 3.12 -37.52
CA ARG A 4 -15.41 4.13 -36.70
C ARG A 4 -16.03 3.51 -35.44
N GLN A 5 -16.55 2.28 -35.52
CA GLN A 5 -17.08 1.59 -34.35
C GLN A 5 -15.99 1.18 -33.36
N ARG A 6 -14.81 0.75 -33.82
CA ARG A 6 -13.68 0.48 -32.90
C ARG A 6 -13.18 1.73 -32.16
N GLN A 7 -13.20 2.90 -32.80
CA GLN A 7 -12.84 4.16 -32.11
C GLN A 7 -13.91 4.64 -31.14
N MET A 8 -15.20 4.30 -31.35
CA MET A 8 -16.27 4.58 -30.39
C MET A 8 -16.20 3.69 -29.15
N CYS A 9 -15.87 2.40 -29.29
CA CYS A 9 -15.70 1.48 -28.14
C CYS A 9 -14.51 1.84 -27.22
N ILE A 10 -13.48 2.52 -27.74
CA ILE A 10 -12.32 3.00 -26.94
C ILE A 10 -12.63 4.29 -26.16
N ARG A 11 -13.78 4.95 -26.45
CA ARG A 11 -14.21 6.20 -25.79
C ARG A 11 -15.36 5.99 -24.80
N ASP A 12 -15.79 4.75 -24.55
CA ASP A 12 -16.78 4.48 -23.53
C ASP A 12 -16.21 4.84 -22.16
N SER A 13 -16.97 5.62 -21.41
CA SER A 13 -16.56 6.15 -20.13
C SER A 13 -16.38 5.01 -19.12
N ILE A 14 -15.22 4.93 -18.49
CA ILE A 14 -14.99 4.04 -17.35
C ILE A 14 -15.74 4.61 -16.15
N SER A 15 -16.67 3.84 -15.59
CA SER A 15 -17.35 4.20 -14.35
C SER A 15 -16.54 3.76 -13.14
N ILE A 16 -16.11 4.73 -12.33
CA ILE A 16 -15.34 4.47 -11.10
C ILE A 16 -16.31 4.31 -9.93
N VAL A 17 -16.34 3.11 -9.34
CA VAL A 17 -17.16 2.80 -8.17
C VAL A 17 -16.28 2.66 -6.92
N SER A 18 -16.49 3.55 -5.94
CA SER A 18 -15.75 3.52 -4.69
C SER A 18 -16.53 2.76 -3.60
N LYS A 19 -15.95 1.69 -3.05
CA LYS A 19 -16.51 0.89 -1.95
C LYS A 19 -15.52 0.83 -0.78
N ARG A 20 -15.50 1.89 0.03
CA ARG A 20 -14.56 2.01 1.15
C ARG A 20 -14.99 1.21 2.37
N GLY A 21 -14.02 0.70 3.15
CA GLY A 21 -14.23 0.08 4.45
C GLY A 21 -13.76 -1.38 4.55
N GLY A 22 -13.59 -1.84 5.80
CA GLY A 22 -13.16 -3.20 6.12
C GLY A 22 -11.78 -3.57 5.56
N SER A 23 -10.84 -2.63 5.52
CA SER A 23 -9.52 -2.84 4.88
C SER A 23 -9.59 -3.32 3.43
N GLY A 24 -10.61 -2.84 2.68
CA GLY A 24 -10.87 -3.23 1.30
C GLY A 24 -11.86 -4.40 1.14
N ALA A 25 -12.27 -5.07 2.22
CA ALA A 25 -13.19 -6.20 2.15
C ALA A 25 -14.54 -5.83 1.50
N LYS A 26 -15.04 -4.60 1.73
CA LYS A 26 -16.28 -4.13 1.08
C LYS A 26 -16.16 -4.06 -0.44
N ALA A 27 -15.03 -3.60 -0.95
CA ALA A 27 -14.77 -3.56 -2.39
C ALA A 27 -14.65 -4.98 -2.97
N GLN A 28 -13.92 -5.86 -2.30
CA GLN A 28 -13.75 -7.25 -2.68
C GLN A 28 -15.10 -7.98 -2.75
N ASN A 29 -15.90 -7.89 -1.69
CA ASN A 29 -17.21 -8.52 -1.66
C ASN A 29 -18.17 -7.92 -2.72
N TYR A 30 -18.06 -6.61 -3.01
CA TYR A 30 -18.82 -5.99 -4.09
C TYR A 30 -18.41 -6.56 -5.46
N VAL A 31 -17.12 -6.75 -5.72
CA VAL A 31 -16.64 -7.33 -6.99
C VAL A 31 -17.14 -8.76 -7.14
N LEU A 32 -17.17 -9.57 -6.08
CA LEU A 32 -17.74 -10.93 -6.10
C LEU A 32 -19.23 -10.99 -6.54
N THR A 33 -19.97 -9.89 -6.40
CA THR A 33 -21.38 -9.84 -6.88
C THR A 33 -21.50 -9.52 -8.36
N LYS A 34 -20.39 -9.31 -9.07
CA LYS A 34 -20.39 -8.91 -10.49
C LYS A 34 -20.13 -10.11 -11.39
N PRO A 35 -20.65 -10.07 -12.65
CA PRO A 35 -20.31 -11.11 -13.62
C PRO A 35 -18.79 -11.17 -13.88
N ALA A 36 -18.27 -12.39 -14.00
CA ALA A 36 -16.85 -12.63 -14.30
C ALA A 36 -16.58 -12.53 -15.83
N ASN A 37 -16.99 -11.44 -16.45
CA ASN A 37 -16.94 -11.22 -17.91
C ASN A 37 -15.84 -10.22 -18.32
N GLY A 38 -14.95 -9.84 -17.40
CA GLY A 38 -13.84 -8.92 -17.66
C GLY A 38 -14.21 -7.42 -17.65
N TYR A 39 -15.50 -7.06 -17.61
CA TYR A 39 -15.94 -5.66 -17.60
C TYR A 39 -15.90 -5.02 -16.19
N THR A 40 -15.73 -5.80 -15.14
CA THR A 40 -15.54 -5.30 -13.79
C THR A 40 -14.08 -5.50 -13.38
N VAL A 41 -13.34 -4.42 -13.33
CA VAL A 41 -11.93 -4.41 -12.96
C VAL A 41 -11.77 -3.85 -11.53
N MET A 42 -11.04 -4.56 -10.70
CA MET A 42 -10.72 -4.16 -9.35
C MET A 42 -9.34 -3.53 -9.31
N ALA A 43 -9.23 -2.31 -8.78
CA ALA A 43 -7.93 -1.77 -8.39
C ALA A 43 -7.43 -2.55 -7.16
N LEU A 44 -6.36 -3.30 -7.34
CA LEU A 44 -5.80 -4.22 -6.36
C LEU A 44 -4.54 -3.62 -5.75
N THR A 45 -4.44 -3.72 -4.42
CA THR A 45 -3.22 -3.39 -3.69
C THR A 45 -2.81 -4.57 -2.81
N GLN A 46 -1.57 -4.55 -2.34
CA GLN A 46 -1.06 -5.59 -1.44
C GLN A 46 -1.88 -5.71 -0.14
N SER A 47 -2.43 -4.59 0.37
CA SER A 47 -3.32 -4.61 1.54
C SER A 47 -4.58 -5.45 1.31
N HIS A 48 -5.09 -5.52 0.08
CA HIS A 48 -6.22 -6.39 -0.26
C HIS A 48 -5.85 -7.87 -0.17
N LEU A 49 -4.63 -8.24 -0.60
CA LEU A 49 -4.13 -9.61 -0.48
C LEU A 49 -3.99 -10.02 0.99
N TYR A 50 -3.49 -9.12 1.83
CA TYR A 50 -3.41 -9.37 3.28
C TYR A 50 -4.80 -9.52 3.92
N THR A 51 -5.79 -8.77 3.44
CA THR A 51 -7.19 -8.87 3.91
C THR A 51 -7.80 -10.23 3.57
N MET A 52 -7.56 -10.73 2.35
CA MET A 52 -7.95 -12.08 1.92
C MET A 52 -7.24 -13.15 2.75
N ALA A 53 -5.91 -13.06 2.89
CA ALA A 53 -5.10 -14.03 3.65
C ALA A 53 -5.53 -14.13 5.12
N ARG A 54 -6.03 -13.05 5.71
CA ARG A 54 -6.56 -13.04 7.09
C ARG A 54 -8.02 -13.48 7.20
N GLY A 55 -8.66 -13.89 6.13
CA GLY A 55 -10.07 -14.30 6.13
C GLY A 55 -11.05 -13.16 6.45
N LYS A 56 -10.67 -11.89 6.20
CA LYS A 56 -11.53 -10.73 6.43
C LYS A 56 -12.41 -10.38 5.22
N SER A 57 -12.26 -11.11 4.13
CA SER A 57 -13.05 -11.01 2.90
C SER A 57 -13.49 -12.40 2.49
N ASN A 58 -14.66 -12.49 1.83
CA ASN A 58 -15.10 -13.74 1.21
C ASN A 58 -14.31 -14.07 -0.07
N MET A 59 -13.66 -13.06 -0.67
CA MET A 59 -12.82 -13.21 -1.85
C MET A 59 -11.53 -13.94 -1.51
N LYS A 60 -11.14 -14.89 -2.35
CA LYS A 60 -9.87 -15.61 -2.30
C LYS A 60 -8.97 -15.17 -3.44
N ILE A 61 -7.68 -15.41 -3.30
CA ILE A 61 -6.72 -15.05 -4.35
C ILE A 61 -7.00 -15.79 -5.67
N ASN A 62 -7.50 -17.01 -5.58
CA ASN A 62 -7.82 -17.83 -6.74
C ASN A 62 -9.10 -17.39 -7.47
N ASP A 63 -9.89 -16.47 -6.89
CA ASP A 63 -11.05 -15.89 -7.56
C ASP A 63 -10.65 -14.78 -8.54
N LEU A 64 -9.35 -14.41 -8.57
CA LEU A 64 -8.86 -13.26 -9.32
C LEU A 64 -7.83 -13.64 -10.40
N VAL A 65 -7.92 -12.97 -11.52
CA VAL A 65 -6.88 -12.91 -12.55
C VAL A 65 -6.22 -11.53 -12.50
N GLY A 66 -4.90 -11.50 -12.35
CA GLY A 66 -4.12 -10.27 -12.47
C GLY A 66 -4.05 -9.81 -13.91
N ILE A 67 -4.44 -8.56 -14.17
CA ILE A 67 -4.41 -7.96 -15.50
C ILE A 67 -3.08 -7.26 -15.74
N ALA A 68 -2.73 -6.35 -14.82
CA ALA A 68 -1.50 -5.56 -14.93
C ALA A 68 -1.04 -5.05 -13.56
N ARG A 69 0.28 -4.95 -13.38
CA ARG A 69 0.89 -4.18 -12.30
C ARG A 69 1.13 -2.77 -12.81
N ALA A 70 0.50 -1.78 -12.17
CA ALA A 70 0.61 -0.38 -12.55
C ALA A 70 1.87 0.27 -11.96
N MET A 71 2.17 0.00 -10.69
CA MET A 71 3.32 0.58 -10.00
C MET A 71 3.71 -0.23 -8.78
N ASP A 72 4.95 -0.03 -8.35
CA ASP A 72 5.48 -0.45 -7.08
C ASP A 72 5.91 0.82 -6.32
N ASP A 73 5.34 1.03 -5.14
CA ASP A 73 5.44 2.27 -4.39
C ASP A 73 6.05 1.96 -3.02
N PRO A 74 7.39 2.04 -2.89
CA PRO A 74 8.06 1.75 -1.63
C PRO A 74 7.68 2.75 -0.55
N THR A 75 7.95 2.41 0.71
CA THR A 75 7.65 3.26 1.85
C THR A 75 8.93 3.89 2.40
N PHE A 76 8.81 5.15 2.83
CA PHE A 76 9.80 5.78 3.69
C PHE A 76 9.50 5.50 5.17
N ILE A 77 10.52 5.51 6.02
CA ILE A 77 10.35 5.88 7.42
C ILE A 77 10.55 7.39 7.50
N THR A 78 9.50 8.09 7.94
CA THR A 78 9.49 9.55 8.03
C THR A 78 9.17 10.04 9.43
N VAL A 79 9.75 11.19 9.74
CA VAL A 79 9.44 11.99 10.93
C VAL A 79 9.11 13.42 10.50
N SER A 80 8.40 14.16 11.35
CA SER A 80 8.23 15.60 11.14
C SER A 80 9.59 16.29 11.16
N SER A 81 9.80 17.33 10.34
CA SER A 81 11.03 18.14 10.37
C SER A 81 11.25 18.80 11.72
N LYS A 82 10.17 19.07 12.48
CA LYS A 82 10.21 19.62 13.85
C LYS A 82 10.51 18.57 14.93
N SER A 83 10.58 17.28 14.55
CA SER A 83 10.88 16.19 15.48
C SER A 83 12.29 16.32 16.01
N LYS A 84 12.48 15.89 17.26
CA LYS A 84 13.80 15.72 17.88
C LYS A 84 14.63 14.62 17.22
N TYR A 85 13.98 13.71 16.51
CA TYR A 85 14.65 12.61 15.78
C TYR A 85 15.14 13.12 14.43
N LYS A 86 16.44 13.13 14.22
CA LYS A 86 17.08 13.65 13.01
C LYS A 86 17.66 12.55 12.12
N SER A 87 17.89 11.37 12.70
CA SER A 87 18.45 10.20 12.04
C SER A 87 17.66 8.94 12.35
N LEU A 88 17.92 7.87 11.59
CA LEU A 88 17.34 6.56 11.87
C LEU A 88 17.82 6.01 13.22
N ASP A 89 19.09 6.26 13.56
CA ASP A 89 19.69 5.83 14.83
C ASP A 89 19.02 6.48 16.03
N ASP A 90 18.58 7.74 15.92
CA ASP A 90 17.82 8.42 16.98
C ASP A 90 16.50 7.69 17.24
N ILE A 91 15.78 7.33 16.18
CA ILE A 91 14.50 6.56 16.27
C ILE A 91 14.74 5.19 16.88
N ILE A 92 15.75 4.46 16.40
CA ILE A 92 16.09 3.13 16.90
C ILE A 92 16.47 3.20 18.38
N SER A 93 17.35 4.13 18.75
CA SER A 93 17.81 4.31 20.14
C SER A 93 16.66 4.71 21.07
N ALA A 94 15.78 5.60 20.63
CA ALA A 94 14.60 5.99 21.39
C ALA A 94 13.60 4.83 21.54
N SER A 95 13.35 4.10 20.46
CA SER A 95 12.41 2.95 20.45
C SER A 95 12.90 1.77 21.29
N LYS A 96 14.21 1.62 21.46
CA LYS A 96 14.78 0.63 22.40
C LYS A 96 14.54 1.01 23.86
N LYS A 97 14.51 2.30 24.19
CA LYS A 97 14.26 2.80 25.57
C LYS A 97 12.77 2.77 25.90
N ALA A 98 11.93 3.25 24.99
CA ALA A 98 10.47 3.28 25.16
C ALA A 98 9.77 3.12 23.80
N PRO A 99 8.62 2.41 23.72
CA PRO A 99 7.88 2.27 22.48
C PRO A 99 7.40 3.63 21.96
N LEU A 100 7.79 4.00 20.74
CA LEU A 100 7.30 5.19 20.05
C LEU A 100 5.94 4.93 19.40
N ASN A 101 5.17 6.01 19.17
CA ASN A 101 3.89 5.97 18.47
C ASN A 101 4.12 6.04 16.96
N TRP A 102 3.80 4.95 16.27
CA TRP A 102 3.93 4.84 14.83
C TRP A 102 2.56 4.88 14.16
N GLY A 103 2.38 5.83 13.24
CA GLY A 103 1.18 5.89 12.43
C GLY A 103 1.17 4.82 11.36
N VAL A 104 -0.01 4.18 11.18
CA VAL A 104 -0.29 3.29 10.05
C VAL A 104 -1.69 3.60 9.51
N ALA A 105 -1.89 3.42 8.20
CA ALA A 105 -3.22 3.62 7.63
C ALA A 105 -4.21 2.57 8.15
N GLN A 106 -3.77 1.31 8.29
CA GLN A 106 -4.64 0.20 8.71
C GLN A 106 -3.88 -0.84 9.52
N ILE A 107 -4.51 -1.38 10.55
CA ILE A 107 -3.96 -2.54 11.28
C ILE A 107 -3.92 -3.76 10.35
N GLY A 108 -2.72 -4.33 10.16
CA GLY A 108 -2.48 -5.46 9.25
C GLY A 108 -2.51 -5.07 7.77
N GLY A 109 -2.39 -3.78 7.46
CA GLY A 109 -2.07 -3.27 6.13
C GLY A 109 -0.57 -3.31 5.85
N THR A 110 -0.18 -2.81 4.68
CA THR A 110 1.21 -2.84 4.19
C THR A 110 2.16 -2.16 5.17
N GLU A 111 1.81 -0.95 5.65
CA GLU A 111 2.64 -0.16 6.55
C GLU A 111 2.84 -0.86 7.90
N HIS A 112 1.75 -1.47 8.45
CA HIS A 112 1.85 -2.20 9.72
C HIS A 112 2.77 -3.43 9.61
N ILE A 113 2.64 -4.19 8.51
CA ILE A 113 3.48 -5.38 8.27
C ILE A 113 4.93 -4.95 8.03
N GLY A 114 5.15 -3.89 7.24
CA GLY A 114 6.47 -3.32 7.01
C GLY A 114 7.13 -2.80 8.29
N LEU A 115 6.35 -2.13 9.15
CA LEU A 115 6.83 -1.68 10.46
C LEU A 115 7.21 -2.87 11.35
N ALA A 116 6.39 -3.92 11.39
CA ALA A 116 6.67 -5.10 12.19
C ALA A 116 7.95 -5.82 11.72
N GLN A 117 8.15 -5.90 10.40
CA GLN A 117 9.38 -6.46 9.82
C GLN A 117 10.59 -5.58 10.18
N PHE A 118 10.49 -4.26 9.98
CA PHE A 118 11.54 -3.32 10.36
C PHE A 118 11.88 -3.41 11.84
N ALA A 119 10.86 -3.42 12.69
CA ALA A 119 11.04 -3.48 14.15
C ALA A 119 11.73 -4.79 14.60
N LYS A 120 11.41 -5.91 13.96
CA LYS A 120 12.06 -7.19 14.21
C LYS A 120 13.55 -7.14 13.85
N GLU A 121 13.88 -6.64 12.67
CA GLU A 121 15.27 -6.54 12.19
C GLU A 121 16.09 -5.51 12.98
N ALA A 122 15.47 -4.38 13.37
CA ALA A 122 16.14 -3.32 14.14
C ALA A 122 16.15 -3.58 15.66
N GLY A 123 15.46 -4.61 16.14
CA GLY A 123 15.36 -4.95 17.56
C GLY A 123 14.65 -3.87 18.40
N ILE A 124 13.60 -3.25 17.87
CA ILE A 124 12.88 -2.16 18.53
C ILE A 124 11.46 -2.54 18.93
N LYS A 125 10.90 -1.79 19.90
CA LYS A 125 9.49 -1.86 20.28
C LYS A 125 8.73 -0.67 19.70
N PHE A 126 7.45 -0.87 19.36
CA PHE A 126 6.61 0.17 18.78
C PHE A 126 5.17 0.08 19.27
N LYS A 127 4.46 1.20 19.16
CA LYS A 127 3.03 1.33 19.42
C LYS A 127 2.35 1.77 18.13
N VAL A 128 1.35 1.01 17.68
CA VAL A 128 0.63 1.32 16.43
C VAL A 128 -0.54 2.25 16.71
N VAL A 129 -0.64 3.32 15.92
CA VAL A 129 -1.78 4.24 15.91
C VAL A 129 -2.42 4.20 14.52
N PRO A 130 -3.61 3.58 14.36
CA PRO A 130 -4.28 3.48 13.07
C PRO A 130 -5.08 4.75 12.75
N PHE A 131 -5.06 5.19 11.46
CA PHE A 131 -5.72 6.41 11.00
C PHE A 131 -6.80 6.20 9.93
N GLY A 132 -6.97 5.00 9.40
CA GLY A 132 -7.95 4.70 8.36
C GLY A 132 -7.53 5.08 6.93
N SER A 133 -6.56 5.98 6.74
CA SER A 133 -6.00 6.33 5.43
C SER A 133 -4.59 6.91 5.56
N GLY A 134 -3.80 6.83 4.47
CA GLY A 134 -2.45 7.44 4.39
C GLY A 134 -2.51 8.96 4.58
N ALA A 135 -3.48 9.64 3.99
CA ALA A 135 -3.61 11.09 4.13
C ALA A 135 -3.82 11.54 5.59
N GLN A 136 -4.66 10.82 6.36
CA GLN A 136 -4.87 11.13 7.79
C GLN A 136 -3.62 10.86 8.61
N MET A 137 -2.87 9.81 8.29
CA MET A 137 -1.60 9.46 8.91
C MET A 137 -0.55 10.57 8.67
N VAL A 138 -0.43 11.06 7.44
CA VAL A 138 0.44 12.19 7.08
C VAL A 138 0.08 13.45 7.88
N GLN A 139 -1.22 13.79 7.94
CA GLN A 139 -1.70 14.93 8.74
C GLN A 139 -1.40 14.78 10.23
N ALA A 140 -1.52 13.57 10.78
CA ALA A 140 -1.21 13.29 12.19
C ALA A 140 0.28 13.49 12.51
N LEU A 141 1.18 13.10 11.58
CA LEU A 141 2.60 13.35 11.71
C LEU A 141 2.93 14.85 11.67
N MET A 142 2.31 15.59 10.74
CA MET A 142 2.46 17.07 10.67
C MET A 142 2.01 17.75 11.95
N ALA A 143 0.93 17.26 12.54
CA ALA A 143 0.37 17.78 13.81
C ALA A 143 1.13 17.30 15.06
N GLY A 144 2.17 16.48 14.93
CA GLY A 144 2.96 15.95 16.05
C GLY A 144 2.21 14.97 16.95
N LYS A 145 1.13 14.35 16.45
CA LYS A 145 0.33 13.36 17.20
C LYS A 145 0.98 11.97 17.26
N ILE A 146 1.95 11.72 16.40
CA ILE A 146 2.74 10.50 16.29
C ILE A 146 4.20 10.85 16.11
N ASP A 147 5.08 9.93 16.48
CA ASP A 147 6.53 10.14 16.42
C ASP A 147 7.08 9.87 15.02
N ALA A 148 6.59 8.84 14.37
CA ALA A 148 7.04 8.41 13.04
C ALA A 148 5.91 7.71 12.27
N THR A 149 6.10 7.56 10.96
CA THR A 149 5.17 6.82 10.10
C THR A 149 5.87 6.25 8.87
N LEU A 150 5.16 5.38 8.14
CA LEU A 150 5.63 4.72 6.93
C LEU A 150 4.75 5.09 5.72
N PRO A 151 4.72 6.33 5.25
CA PRO A 151 3.99 6.67 4.05
C PRO A 151 4.65 6.05 2.81
N ASN A 152 3.85 5.74 1.81
CA ASN A 152 4.38 5.48 0.48
C ASN A 152 5.11 6.72 -0.05
N VAL A 153 6.11 6.52 -0.89
CA VAL A 153 6.85 7.62 -1.52
C VAL A 153 5.91 8.58 -2.22
N SER A 154 4.95 8.08 -2.99
CA SER A 154 3.94 8.89 -3.68
C SER A 154 3.06 9.74 -2.74
N GLU A 155 2.84 9.28 -1.50
CA GLU A 155 2.00 9.98 -0.52
C GLU A 155 2.76 11.07 0.26
N ALA A 156 4.08 10.94 0.37
CA ALA A 156 4.93 11.85 1.15
C ALA A 156 5.83 12.73 0.29
N ALA A 157 5.82 12.57 -1.04
CA ALA A 157 6.73 13.26 -1.96
C ALA A 157 6.74 14.78 -1.76
N ASN A 158 5.57 15.39 -1.67
CA ASN A 158 5.45 16.85 -1.48
C ASN A 158 6.02 17.30 -0.13
N GLN A 159 5.72 16.58 0.96
CA GLN A 159 6.18 16.91 2.30
C GLN A 159 7.68 16.68 2.50
N VAL A 160 8.26 15.74 1.75
CA VAL A 160 9.71 15.54 1.73
C VAL A 160 10.38 16.64 0.90
N ALA A 161 9.78 17.03 -0.23
CA ALA A 161 10.30 18.08 -1.11
C ALA A 161 10.25 19.48 -0.47
N ASP A 162 9.16 19.80 0.25
CA ASP A 162 9.00 21.09 0.94
C ASP A 162 9.72 21.13 2.32
N GLY A 163 10.32 20.03 2.72
CA GLY A 163 11.06 19.92 3.99
C GLY A 163 10.20 19.81 5.24
N SER A 164 8.88 19.63 5.11
CA SER A 164 7.97 19.40 6.25
C SER A 164 8.22 18.02 6.89
N PHE A 165 8.65 17.04 6.09
CA PHE A 165 9.06 15.72 6.54
C PHE A 165 10.52 15.46 6.27
N ARG A 166 11.12 14.68 7.17
CA ARG A 166 12.43 14.09 6.96
C ARG A 166 12.27 12.61 6.69
N ALA A 167 12.61 12.18 5.47
CA ALA A 167 12.74 10.77 5.13
C ALA A 167 14.08 10.26 5.69
N LEU A 168 14.02 9.31 6.62
CA LEU A 168 15.20 8.77 7.28
C LEU A 168 15.79 7.58 6.54
N VAL A 169 14.93 6.75 5.95
CA VAL A 169 15.29 5.54 5.20
C VAL A 169 14.15 5.15 4.26
N VAL A 170 14.48 4.58 3.12
CA VAL A 170 13.51 3.87 2.28
C VAL A 170 13.58 2.38 2.56
N LEU A 171 12.43 1.73 2.78
CA LEU A 171 12.35 0.29 3.00
C LEU A 171 12.42 -0.47 1.66
N ALA A 172 13.59 -0.49 1.07
CA ALA A 172 13.90 -1.10 -0.22
C ALA A 172 15.32 -1.68 -0.23
N GLU A 173 15.61 -2.51 -1.22
CA GLU A 173 16.95 -3.11 -1.39
C GLU A 173 18.00 -2.08 -1.81
N LYS A 174 17.57 -1.06 -2.57
CA LYS A 174 18.44 -0.01 -3.11
C LYS A 174 17.80 1.36 -2.90
N ARG A 175 18.63 2.41 -2.92
CA ARG A 175 18.14 3.81 -2.93
C ARG A 175 17.25 4.05 -4.14
N LEU A 176 16.31 4.95 -3.98
CA LEU A 176 15.51 5.44 -5.09
C LEU A 176 16.29 6.48 -5.88
N LYS A 177 16.17 6.44 -7.20
CA LYS A 177 16.87 7.39 -8.09
C LYS A 177 16.48 8.85 -7.79
N ASP A 178 15.20 9.07 -7.49
CA ASP A 178 14.66 10.41 -7.21
C ASP A 178 15.00 10.90 -5.79
N TYR A 179 15.51 10.03 -4.92
CA TYR A 179 15.87 10.32 -3.53
C TYR A 179 17.27 9.78 -3.18
N PRO A 180 18.33 10.22 -3.88
CA PRO A 180 19.67 9.65 -3.72
C PRO A 180 20.27 9.90 -2.32
N ASN A 181 19.78 10.92 -1.60
CA ASN A 181 20.22 11.26 -0.26
C ASN A 181 19.54 10.43 0.84
N VAL A 182 18.48 9.66 0.50
CA VAL A 182 17.80 8.79 1.47
C VAL A 182 18.36 7.37 1.35
N PRO A 183 19.03 6.85 2.40
CA PRO A 183 19.61 5.51 2.35
C PRO A 183 18.52 4.44 2.25
N SER A 184 18.85 3.29 1.69
CA SER A 184 17.99 2.12 1.75
C SER A 184 18.18 1.37 3.08
N SER A 185 17.16 0.65 3.50
CA SER A 185 17.23 -0.18 4.72
C SER A 185 18.31 -1.25 4.62
N PHE A 186 18.52 -1.81 3.43
CA PHE A 186 19.55 -2.84 3.20
C PHE A 186 20.97 -2.28 3.29
N GLU A 187 21.21 -1.04 2.83
CA GLU A 187 22.51 -0.36 3.01
C GLU A 187 22.86 -0.17 4.50
N LEU A 188 21.84 -0.02 5.34
CA LEU A 188 22.00 0.13 6.79
C LEU A 188 21.98 -1.21 7.53
N GLY A 189 22.04 -2.35 6.82
CA GLY A 189 22.04 -3.69 7.39
C GLY A 189 20.70 -4.18 7.92
N ILE A 190 19.61 -3.43 7.71
CA ILE A 190 18.26 -3.78 8.13
C ILE A 190 17.52 -4.39 6.94
N LYS A 191 17.35 -5.71 6.94
CA LYS A 191 16.72 -6.46 5.84
C LYS A 191 15.19 -6.37 5.89
N ALA A 192 14.67 -5.15 5.95
CA ALA A 192 13.24 -4.86 5.90
C ALA A 192 12.88 -4.21 4.57
N LYS A 193 11.90 -4.78 3.88
CA LYS A 193 11.37 -4.27 2.63
C LYS A 193 9.87 -4.03 2.76
N CYS A 194 9.43 -2.84 2.41
CA CYS A 194 8.02 -2.49 2.41
C CYS A 194 7.69 -1.66 1.18
N SER A 195 6.79 -2.17 0.37
CA SER A 195 6.32 -1.51 -0.84
C SER A 195 4.84 -1.81 -1.03
N THR A 196 4.09 -0.86 -1.53
CA THR A 196 2.70 -1.07 -1.93
C THR A 196 2.65 -1.28 -3.43
N THR A 197 2.57 -2.54 -3.85
CA THR A 197 2.29 -2.86 -5.25
C THR A 197 0.84 -2.54 -5.56
N ARG A 198 0.62 -1.77 -6.63
CA ARG A 198 -0.70 -1.40 -7.14
C ARG A 198 -0.90 -1.99 -8.52
N GLY A 199 -2.05 -2.57 -8.77
CA GLY A 199 -2.38 -3.20 -10.04
C GLY A 199 -3.87 -3.34 -10.25
N TYR A 200 -4.21 -4.09 -11.26
CA TYR A 200 -5.59 -4.35 -11.65
C TYR A 200 -5.82 -5.85 -11.76
N ALA A 201 -6.99 -6.28 -11.32
CA ALA A 201 -7.44 -7.66 -11.43
C ALA A 201 -8.93 -7.69 -11.76
N CYS A 202 -9.39 -8.77 -12.35
CA CYS A 202 -10.82 -9.08 -12.52
C CYS A 202 -11.12 -10.45 -11.91
N LEU A 203 -12.40 -10.79 -11.81
CA LEU A 203 -12.81 -12.15 -11.43
C LEU A 203 -12.33 -13.14 -12.49
N LEU A 204 -11.83 -14.27 -12.02
CA LEU A 204 -11.50 -15.39 -12.89
C LEU A 204 -12.80 -15.91 -13.51
N TYR A 205 -12.85 -15.92 -14.82
CA TYR A 205 -13.89 -16.63 -15.56
C TYR A 205 -13.58 -18.12 -15.46
N THR A 206 -14.28 -18.83 -14.60
CA THR A 206 -14.29 -20.29 -14.64
C THR A 206 -15.38 -20.66 -15.62
N SER A 207 -15.00 -21.01 -16.84
CA SER A 207 -15.94 -21.50 -17.84
C SER A 207 -16.31 -22.95 -17.51
N ASP A 208 -17.30 -23.16 -16.67
CA ASP A 208 -18.10 -24.39 -16.77
C ASP A 208 -19.05 -24.33 -18.03
N ALA A 209 -18.97 -23.20 -18.75
CA ALA A 209 -19.79 -22.96 -19.96
C ALA A 209 -19.02 -23.24 -21.27
N ALA A 210 -17.77 -23.72 -21.23
CA ALA A 210 -17.04 -24.08 -22.44
C ALA A 210 -17.34 -25.52 -22.90
N ASP A 211 -18.04 -26.32 -22.08
CA ASP A 211 -18.43 -27.70 -22.43
C ASP A 211 -19.82 -27.84 -23.07
N ASP A 212 -20.59 -26.74 -23.19
CA ASP A 212 -21.94 -26.79 -23.80
C ASP A 212 -21.98 -26.48 -25.31
N THR A 213 -20.85 -26.48 -26.02
CA THR A 213 -20.85 -26.25 -27.48
C THR A 213 -20.48 -27.46 -28.32
N ASP A 214 -20.58 -28.69 -27.76
CA ASP A 214 -20.50 -29.92 -28.53
C ASP A 214 -21.73 -30.81 -28.23
N SER A 215 -22.89 -30.42 -28.79
CA SER A 215 -24.00 -31.31 -29.02
C SER A 215 -24.86 -30.84 -30.22
#